data_33a94f189b8ff360668a925a9e9807b8
#
_entry.id   33a94f189b8ff360668a925a9e9807b8
#
_cell.length_a   1.000
_cell.length_b   1.000
_cell.length_c   1.000
_cell.angle_alpha   90.00
_cell.angle_beta   90.00
_cell.angle_gamma   90.00
#
_symmetry.space_group_name_H-M   'P 1'
#
loop_
_entity.id
_entity.type
_entity.pdbx_description
1 polymer ?
#
loop_
_entity_poly.entity_id
_entity_poly.type
_entity_poly.pdbx_seq_one_letter_code
_entity_poly.pdbx_strand_id
1 'polypeptide(L)'
;MLRRSTWLAALAAALAQAVLPACAALFCMPANALAQGLGGAGPSASMFSNLANPAVGMNALFTGQAAPNLNQAYGLGFDEAEISLISVVDPYWTFASNIVFLPDHTVDPEEVWARSVSIPSVQLKLGKLRGTFGKHGLLHTHAFPFIQAPVIMPNSIGEEGFKDPGLEAAWLTPLPWYAELTGGMYQSLPLGPDNPLDLGSTAHDNLPLLGHFKNQFDLNDATTLEVGASLLQGKGADGHQHGAYGADVTFRNVPARSSNRHGWILQSEYIQKGATAGGNYAREQDGGYLSFQSRLSQVWWTGIRAEQARDSFTDFVVDDTGAPVPATVHRGSVNIAWTPSEFSFVRLEYSHSKADAGVHPTDDRLLLQLSYTIGYHPAHAY
;
A
#
# COMPACT_ATOMS: atom_id res chain seq x y z
N MET A 1 -31.99 9.44 -7.56
CA MET A 1 -30.77 8.68 -7.29
C MET A 1 -29.84 8.54 -8.52
N LEU A 2 -29.89 9.41 -9.50
CA LEU A 2 -29.20 9.26 -10.81
C LEU A 2 -28.12 10.32 -11.09
N ARG A 3 -27.54 10.99 -10.07
CA ARG A 3 -26.57 12.08 -10.29
C ARG A 3 -25.13 11.80 -9.84
N ARG A 4 -24.82 10.65 -9.22
CA ARG A 4 -23.46 10.35 -8.73
C ARG A 4 -22.57 9.60 -9.73
N SER A 5 -23.15 8.86 -10.66
CA SER A 5 -22.39 8.12 -11.70
C SER A 5 -21.78 9.00 -12.80
N THR A 6 -22.31 10.19 -13.01
CA THR A 6 -21.84 11.10 -14.07
C THR A 6 -20.55 11.85 -13.73
N TRP A 7 -20.24 12.05 -12.44
CA TRP A 7 -19.02 12.76 -12.02
C TRP A 7 -17.76 11.89 -12.11
N LEU A 8 -17.87 10.60 -11.82
CA LEU A 8 -16.74 9.65 -11.92
C LEU A 8 -16.37 9.39 -13.38
N ALA A 9 -17.37 9.26 -14.24
CA ALA A 9 -17.16 9.14 -15.70
C ALA A 9 -16.57 10.43 -16.30
N ALA A 10 -16.96 11.61 -15.79
CA ALA A 10 -16.41 12.90 -16.22
C ALA A 10 -14.96 13.08 -15.75
N LEU A 11 -14.60 12.62 -14.54
CA LEU A 11 -13.23 12.67 -14.02
C LEU A 11 -12.31 11.73 -14.79
N ALA A 12 -12.77 10.50 -15.11
CA ALA A 12 -12.03 9.54 -15.93
C ALA A 12 -11.85 10.04 -17.37
N ALA A 13 -12.88 10.68 -17.95
CA ALA A 13 -12.81 11.29 -19.27
C ALA A 13 -11.90 12.53 -19.29
N ALA A 14 -11.91 13.35 -18.24
CA ALA A 14 -11.02 14.51 -18.11
C ALA A 14 -9.56 14.09 -17.94
N LEU A 15 -9.29 13.03 -17.18
CA LEU A 15 -7.94 12.44 -17.04
C LEU A 15 -7.45 11.85 -18.36
N ALA A 16 -8.30 11.14 -19.12
CA ALA A 16 -7.96 10.60 -20.43
C ALA A 16 -7.69 11.69 -21.48
N GLN A 17 -8.39 12.83 -21.43
CA GLN A 17 -8.18 13.95 -22.33
C GLN A 17 -6.97 14.81 -21.98
N ALA A 18 -6.53 14.82 -20.72
CA ALA A 18 -5.32 15.52 -20.29
C ALA A 18 -4.02 14.73 -20.57
N VAL A 19 -4.09 13.40 -20.59
CA VAL A 19 -2.92 12.51 -20.77
C VAL A 19 -2.52 12.35 -22.24
N LEU A 20 -3.48 12.33 -23.18
CA LEU A 20 -3.21 12.12 -24.62
C LEU A 20 -2.42 13.24 -25.32
N PRO A 21 -2.55 14.54 -25.01
CA PRO A 21 -1.71 15.57 -25.63
C PRO A 21 -0.30 15.67 -25.05
N ALA A 22 -0.08 15.25 -23.79
CA ALA A 22 1.22 15.33 -23.13
C ALA A 22 2.23 14.32 -23.70
N CYS A 23 1.78 13.19 -24.23
CA CYS A 23 2.63 12.19 -24.85
C CYS A 23 3.27 12.64 -26.17
N ALA A 24 2.75 13.65 -26.83
CA ALA A 24 3.25 14.12 -28.11
C ALA A 24 4.38 15.18 -28.02
N ALA A 25 4.61 15.78 -26.83
CA ALA A 25 5.59 16.85 -26.63
C ALA A 25 6.96 16.36 -26.11
N LEU A 26 7.23 15.07 -26.07
CA LEU A 26 8.23 14.41 -25.22
C LEU A 26 9.59 14.16 -25.85
N PHE A 27 9.94 14.75 -26.99
CA PHE A 27 11.21 14.44 -27.64
C PHE A 27 12.36 15.46 -27.46
N CYS A 28 12.20 16.51 -26.69
CA CYS A 28 13.28 17.50 -26.47
C CYS A 28 13.24 18.13 -25.09
N MET A 29 13.99 17.60 -24.12
CA MET A 29 14.45 18.38 -22.95
C MET A 29 15.76 17.81 -22.36
N PRO A 30 16.65 18.67 -21.82
CA PRO A 30 17.98 18.25 -21.35
C PRO A 30 17.96 17.60 -19.98
N ALA A 31 18.87 16.64 -19.82
CA ALA A 31 19.09 15.82 -18.65
C ALA A 31 19.71 16.61 -17.47
N ASN A 32 18.90 17.13 -16.56
CA ASN A 32 19.39 17.68 -15.28
C ASN A 32 18.42 17.44 -14.11
N ALA A 33 17.88 16.24 -13.96
CA ALA A 33 17.20 15.84 -12.72
C ALA A 33 17.71 14.47 -12.29
N LEU A 34 18.93 14.46 -11.79
CA LEU A 34 19.56 13.26 -11.23
C LEU A 34 19.34 13.17 -9.73
N ALA A 35 18.90 11.99 -9.30
CA ALA A 35 19.13 11.39 -7.98
C ALA A 35 18.44 12.03 -6.78
N GLN A 36 17.12 11.81 -6.68
CA GLN A 36 16.48 11.72 -5.36
C GLN A 36 15.77 10.37 -5.28
N GLY A 37 16.42 9.39 -4.70
CA GLY A 37 15.77 8.10 -4.53
C GLY A 37 16.65 6.98 -4.06
N LEU A 38 17.65 7.26 -3.25
CA LEU A 38 18.25 6.25 -2.38
C LEU A 38 18.49 6.93 -1.04
N GLY A 39 17.58 6.74 -0.10
CA GLY A 39 17.73 7.23 1.27
C GLY A 39 19.09 6.83 1.84
N GLY A 40 19.89 7.84 2.12
CA GLY A 40 20.91 7.89 3.14
C GLY A 40 21.82 6.69 3.35
N ALA A 41 22.49 6.18 2.33
CA ALA A 41 23.77 5.53 2.58
C ALA A 41 24.81 6.63 2.82
N GLY A 42 25.41 6.68 4.01
CA GLY A 42 26.50 7.60 4.33
C GLY A 42 27.62 7.53 3.30
N PRO A 43 28.45 8.60 3.14
CA PRO A 43 29.35 8.79 2.00
C PRO A 43 30.60 7.89 1.94
N SER A 44 30.59 6.70 2.52
CA SER A 44 31.76 5.84 2.58
C SER A 44 31.61 4.40 2.08
N ALA A 45 30.43 3.96 1.64
CA ALA A 45 30.33 2.67 0.98
C ALA A 45 30.57 2.86 -0.53
N SER A 46 31.72 2.43 -1.04
CA SER A 46 31.96 2.40 -2.48
C SER A 46 30.90 1.52 -3.15
N MET A 47 30.30 1.96 -4.27
CA MET A 47 29.34 1.17 -5.05
C MET A 47 29.81 -0.27 -5.32
N PHE A 48 31.11 -0.49 -5.37
CA PHE A 48 31.73 -1.80 -5.59
C PHE A 48 31.73 -2.70 -4.35
N SER A 49 31.63 -2.18 -3.14
CA SER A 49 31.55 -3.02 -1.93
C SER A 49 30.22 -3.77 -1.81
N ASN A 50 29.14 -3.24 -2.42
CA ASN A 50 27.81 -3.87 -2.38
C ASN A 50 27.59 -4.89 -3.52
N LEU A 51 28.42 -4.93 -4.54
CA LEU A 51 28.37 -5.94 -5.59
C LEU A 51 28.71 -7.34 -5.08
N ALA A 52 29.57 -7.43 -4.06
CA ALA A 52 29.99 -8.69 -3.45
C ALA A 52 29.33 -8.93 -2.07
N ASN A 53 28.59 -7.97 -1.54
CA ASN A 53 28.02 -8.02 -0.21
C ASN A 53 26.69 -7.23 -0.18
N PRO A 54 25.55 -7.87 -0.48
CA PRO A 54 24.26 -7.22 -0.44
C PRO A 54 23.97 -6.71 0.98
N ALA A 55 23.28 -5.58 1.10
CA ALA A 55 22.73 -5.12 2.35
C ALA A 55 21.59 -6.06 2.76
N VAL A 56 21.68 -6.59 3.96
CA VAL A 56 20.73 -7.54 4.53
C VAL A 56 20.11 -6.94 5.77
N GLY A 57 18.80 -6.99 5.86
CA GLY A 57 18.04 -6.66 7.04
C GLY A 57 17.09 -7.78 7.41
N MET A 58 16.63 -7.77 8.65
CA MET A 58 15.57 -8.65 9.12
C MET A 58 14.68 -7.88 10.08
N ASN A 59 13.37 -7.97 9.89
CA ASN A 59 12.36 -7.50 10.81
C ASN A 59 11.65 -8.70 11.44
N ALA A 60 11.32 -8.64 12.71
CA ALA A 60 10.47 -9.61 13.38
C ALA A 60 9.32 -8.88 14.06
N LEU A 61 8.09 -9.33 13.77
CA LEU A 61 6.85 -8.74 14.21
C LEU A 61 6.09 -9.71 15.12
N PHE A 62 5.61 -9.18 16.24
CA PHE A 62 4.82 -9.92 17.22
C PHE A 62 3.59 -9.12 17.57
N THR A 63 2.40 -9.74 17.55
CA THR A 63 1.16 -9.10 17.96
C THR A 63 0.45 -9.91 19.02
N GLY A 64 0.03 -9.24 20.08
CA GLY A 64 -0.89 -9.74 21.08
C GLY A 64 -2.26 -9.14 20.89
N GLN A 65 -3.31 -9.92 21.10
CA GLN A 65 -4.67 -9.41 21.05
C GLN A 65 -5.53 -9.85 22.21
N ALA A 66 -6.47 -8.98 22.57
CA ALA A 66 -7.61 -9.26 23.41
C ALA A 66 -8.87 -8.83 22.67
N ALA A 67 -9.68 -9.79 22.24
CA ALA A 67 -10.92 -9.58 21.50
C ALA A 67 -12.02 -10.41 22.18
N PRO A 68 -12.85 -9.80 23.07
CA PRO A 68 -13.83 -10.52 23.88
C PRO A 68 -14.88 -11.27 23.06
N ASN A 69 -15.18 -10.81 21.86
CA ASN A 69 -16.21 -11.38 20.98
C ASN A 69 -15.70 -12.48 20.04
N LEU A 70 -14.40 -12.65 19.95
CA LEU A 70 -13.77 -13.71 19.18
C LEU A 70 -13.30 -14.80 20.14
N ASN A 71 -13.65 -16.06 19.89
CA ASN A 71 -13.10 -17.23 20.61
C ASN A 71 -11.61 -17.44 20.26
N GLN A 72 -10.83 -16.36 20.25
CA GLN A 72 -9.41 -16.39 19.94
C GLN A 72 -8.57 -16.43 21.21
N ALA A 73 -7.43 -17.10 21.13
CA ALA A 73 -6.51 -17.20 22.25
C ALA A 73 -5.95 -15.81 22.60
N TYR A 74 -6.04 -15.45 23.89
CA TYR A 74 -5.32 -14.30 24.42
C TYR A 74 -3.83 -14.62 24.45
N GLY A 75 -3.00 -13.70 24.01
CA GLY A 75 -1.56 -13.85 24.13
C GLY A 75 -0.78 -13.08 23.08
N LEU A 76 0.53 -13.12 23.22
CA LEU A 76 1.48 -12.59 22.23
C LEU A 76 1.82 -13.71 21.26
N GLY A 77 1.49 -13.50 19.98
CA GLY A 77 1.84 -14.37 18.87
C GLY A 77 3.02 -13.82 18.07
N PHE A 78 3.67 -14.70 17.34
CA PHE A 78 4.58 -14.34 16.27
C PHE A 78 3.75 -14.11 15.00
N ASP A 79 3.88 -12.94 14.37
CA ASP A 79 3.16 -12.64 13.13
C ASP A 79 4.00 -13.01 11.92
N GLU A 80 5.22 -12.48 11.87
CA GLU A 80 6.12 -12.70 10.74
C GLU A 80 7.57 -12.38 11.08
N ALA A 81 8.49 -12.91 10.28
CA ALA A 81 9.85 -12.40 10.16
C ALA A 81 10.16 -12.16 8.70
N GLU A 82 10.47 -10.92 8.33
CA GLU A 82 10.84 -10.53 6.98
C GLU A 82 12.35 -10.38 6.85
N ILE A 83 12.94 -11.02 5.83
CA ILE A 83 14.32 -10.77 5.41
C ILE A 83 14.31 -9.91 4.16
N SER A 84 14.93 -8.74 4.27
CA SER A 84 15.11 -7.80 3.15
C SER A 84 16.54 -7.88 2.62
N LEU A 85 16.67 -7.98 1.31
CA LEU A 85 17.94 -7.98 0.59
C LEU A 85 17.91 -6.84 -0.44
N ILE A 86 18.97 -6.04 -0.50
CA ILE A 86 19.13 -5.06 -1.57
C ILE A 86 20.60 -5.04 -2.04
N SER A 87 20.79 -5.01 -3.35
CA SER A 87 22.12 -4.96 -3.96
C SER A 87 22.11 -4.20 -5.27
N VAL A 88 23.26 -3.62 -5.61
CA VAL A 88 23.57 -3.17 -6.98
C VAL A 88 23.98 -4.39 -7.78
N VAL A 89 23.29 -4.66 -8.88
CA VAL A 89 23.66 -5.77 -9.80
C VAL A 89 24.81 -5.32 -10.70
N ASP A 90 24.63 -4.17 -11.35
CA ASP A 90 25.57 -3.54 -12.25
C ASP A 90 25.28 -2.03 -12.35
N PRO A 91 25.97 -1.24 -13.21
CA PRO A 91 25.67 0.19 -13.37
C PRO A 91 24.24 0.52 -13.86
N TYR A 92 23.49 -0.47 -14.33
CA TYR A 92 22.17 -0.28 -14.93
C TYR A 92 21.02 -0.73 -14.03
N TRP A 93 21.29 -1.68 -13.09
CA TRP A 93 20.25 -2.37 -12.32
C TRP A 93 20.58 -2.46 -10.84
N THR A 94 19.55 -2.28 -10.03
CA THR A 94 19.53 -2.69 -8.62
C THR A 94 18.55 -3.85 -8.46
N PHE A 95 18.81 -4.71 -7.47
CA PHE A 95 17.95 -5.84 -7.10
C PHE A 95 17.48 -5.68 -5.67
N ALA A 96 16.24 -6.05 -5.40
CA ALA A 96 15.72 -6.18 -4.04
C ALA A 96 14.83 -7.42 -3.91
N SER A 97 14.79 -7.97 -2.70
CA SER A 97 13.92 -9.08 -2.35
C SER A 97 13.49 -8.95 -0.90
N ASN A 98 12.19 -9.18 -0.65
CA ASN A 98 11.60 -9.34 0.66
C ASN A 98 11.00 -10.74 0.77
N ILE A 99 11.47 -11.49 1.76
CA ILE A 99 11.07 -12.88 2.00
C ILE A 99 10.52 -12.97 3.42
N VAL A 100 9.27 -13.35 3.54
CA VAL A 100 8.54 -13.44 4.81
C VAL A 100 8.44 -14.89 5.27
N PHE A 101 8.68 -15.09 6.55
CA PHE A 101 8.47 -16.35 7.27
C PHE A 101 7.23 -16.19 8.14
N LEU A 102 6.20 -16.97 7.87
CA LEU A 102 4.92 -16.92 8.55
C LEU A 102 4.80 -17.91 9.72
N PRO A 103 3.85 -17.73 10.65
CA PRO A 103 3.67 -18.59 11.82
C PRO A 103 3.36 -20.07 11.48
N ASP A 104 2.77 -20.32 10.33
CA ASP A 104 2.43 -21.66 9.82
C ASP A 104 3.62 -22.39 9.17
N HIS A 105 4.83 -21.81 9.30
CA HIS A 105 6.08 -22.28 8.70
C HIS A 105 6.15 -22.13 7.18
N THR A 106 5.23 -21.41 6.55
CA THR A 106 5.34 -21.04 5.15
C THR A 106 6.37 -19.94 4.93
N VAL A 107 6.98 -19.94 3.77
CA VAL A 107 7.93 -18.92 3.32
C VAL A 107 7.35 -18.29 2.05
N ASP A 108 7.06 -17.00 2.12
CA ASP A 108 6.55 -16.23 0.98
C ASP A 108 7.59 -15.19 0.51
N PRO A 109 8.12 -15.35 -0.72
CA PRO A 109 8.87 -14.27 -1.36
C PRO A 109 7.88 -13.20 -1.84
N GLU A 110 7.52 -12.26 -0.97
CA GLU A 110 6.55 -11.21 -1.27
C GLU A 110 6.95 -10.33 -2.45
N GLU A 111 8.21 -9.92 -2.46
CA GLU A 111 8.79 -9.12 -3.53
C GLU A 111 10.16 -9.67 -3.93
N VAL A 112 10.38 -9.84 -5.23
CA VAL A 112 11.68 -10.20 -5.83
C VAL A 112 11.78 -9.48 -7.17
N TRP A 113 12.52 -8.38 -7.22
CA TRP A 113 12.54 -7.54 -8.41
C TRP A 113 13.90 -6.90 -8.70
N ALA A 114 14.09 -6.57 -9.99
CA ALA A 114 15.15 -5.69 -10.45
C ALA A 114 14.58 -4.35 -10.92
N ARG A 115 15.34 -3.26 -10.70
CA ARG A 115 14.96 -1.89 -11.04
C ARG A 115 16.06 -1.19 -11.81
N SER A 116 15.70 -0.52 -12.93
CA SER A 116 16.65 0.27 -13.71
C SER A 116 17.07 1.54 -12.97
N VAL A 117 18.35 1.92 -13.12
CA VAL A 117 18.93 3.14 -12.51
C VAL A 117 19.58 4.06 -13.51
N SER A 118 19.66 3.67 -14.78
CA SER A 118 20.39 4.38 -15.83
C SER A 118 19.50 5.13 -16.83
N ILE A 119 18.19 4.95 -16.79
CA ILE A 119 17.27 5.58 -17.74
C ILE A 119 16.79 6.91 -17.15
N PRO A 120 17.09 8.05 -17.77
CA PRO A 120 16.64 9.35 -17.27
C PRO A 120 15.11 9.45 -17.23
N SER A 121 14.57 9.97 -16.13
CA SER A 121 13.12 10.24 -15.92
C SER A 121 12.20 9.01 -16.02
N VAL A 122 12.71 7.82 -16.32
CA VAL A 122 11.92 6.58 -16.39
C VAL A 122 12.60 5.51 -15.54
N GLN A 123 11.84 4.88 -14.68
CA GLN A 123 12.29 3.76 -13.88
C GLN A 123 11.48 2.52 -14.26
N LEU A 124 12.17 1.48 -14.71
CA LEU A 124 11.59 0.17 -14.99
C LEU A 124 11.80 -0.73 -13.77
N LYS A 125 10.77 -1.47 -13.37
CA LYS A 125 10.81 -2.45 -12.28
C LYS A 125 10.20 -3.75 -12.79
N LEU A 126 10.89 -4.87 -12.65
CA LEU A 126 10.44 -6.17 -13.16
C LEU A 126 10.71 -7.28 -12.15
N GLY A 127 9.82 -8.26 -12.07
CA GLY A 127 9.88 -9.37 -11.12
C GLY A 127 8.54 -9.65 -10.45
N LYS A 128 8.51 -10.27 -9.26
CA LYS A 128 7.34 -10.29 -8.39
C LYS A 128 7.29 -8.93 -7.68
N LEU A 129 6.26 -8.16 -7.98
CA LEU A 129 6.13 -6.77 -7.57
C LEU A 129 4.95 -6.59 -6.64
N ARG A 130 5.07 -5.67 -5.71
CA ARG A 130 3.94 -5.00 -5.09
C ARG A 130 3.51 -3.89 -6.04
N GLY A 131 2.29 -3.98 -6.54
CA GLY A 131 1.75 -3.05 -7.53
C GLY A 131 1.57 -1.65 -6.95
N THR A 132 1.97 -0.63 -7.72
CA THR A 132 1.86 0.77 -7.30
C THR A 132 0.41 1.23 -7.34
N PHE A 133 -0.39 0.82 -6.34
CA PHE A 133 -1.80 1.17 -6.19
C PHE A 133 -2.05 1.81 -4.83
N GLY A 134 -2.63 3.02 -4.84
CA GLY A 134 -2.98 3.75 -3.63
C GLY A 134 -1.79 4.13 -2.76
N LYS A 135 -2.04 4.26 -1.47
CA LYS A 135 -1.02 4.62 -0.48
C LYS A 135 -0.73 3.49 0.51
N HIS A 136 -1.79 2.88 1.07
CA HIS A 136 -1.63 1.82 2.07
C HIS A 136 -1.03 0.55 1.47
N GLY A 137 -1.46 0.16 0.26
CA GLY A 137 -0.97 -1.01 -0.45
C GLY A 137 0.52 -1.01 -0.80
N LEU A 138 1.24 0.08 -0.56
CA LEU A 138 2.69 0.18 -0.73
C LEU A 138 3.49 -0.15 0.55
N LEU A 139 2.79 -0.41 1.66
CA LEU A 139 3.42 -0.66 2.96
C LEU A 139 3.50 -2.16 3.24
N HIS A 140 4.57 -2.60 3.88
CA HIS A 140 4.66 -3.91 4.53
C HIS A 140 3.98 -3.87 5.90
N THR A 141 3.53 -5.01 6.41
CA THR A 141 2.80 -5.12 7.69
C THR A 141 3.52 -4.41 8.84
N HIS A 142 4.83 -4.58 8.95
CA HIS A 142 5.63 -3.92 10.00
C HIS A 142 5.73 -2.39 9.85
N ALA A 143 5.42 -1.85 8.67
CA ALA A 143 5.41 -0.42 8.37
C ALA A 143 4.02 0.22 8.50
N PHE A 144 2.97 -0.54 8.76
CA PHE A 144 1.63 0.01 8.92
C PHE A 144 1.57 1.03 10.06
N PRO A 145 0.89 2.17 9.87
CA PRO A 145 0.72 3.16 10.94
C PRO A 145 -0.25 2.71 12.04
N PHE A 146 -1.10 1.75 11.76
CA PHE A 146 -2.02 1.06 12.68
C PHE A 146 -1.75 -0.44 12.61
N ILE A 147 -2.03 -1.17 13.69
CA ILE A 147 -1.77 -2.62 13.74
C ILE A 147 -2.61 -3.38 12.71
N GLN A 148 -3.86 -2.97 12.57
CA GLN A 148 -4.75 -3.56 11.56
C GLN A 148 -4.70 -2.76 10.26
N ALA A 149 -4.69 -3.46 9.12
CA ALA A 149 -4.94 -2.83 7.83
C ALA A 149 -6.34 -2.19 7.79
N PRO A 150 -6.57 -1.17 6.94
CA PRO A 150 -7.92 -0.63 6.72
C PRO A 150 -8.89 -1.72 6.26
N VAL A 151 -10.14 -1.67 6.76
CA VAL A 151 -11.17 -2.71 6.51
C VAL A 151 -11.40 -2.96 5.01
N ILE A 152 -11.22 -1.93 4.17
CA ILE A 152 -11.39 -2.06 2.72
C ILE A 152 -10.32 -2.92 2.05
N MET A 153 -9.09 -2.96 2.59
CA MET A 153 -7.92 -3.55 1.93
C MET A 153 -8.02 -5.06 1.69
N PRO A 154 -8.29 -5.92 2.70
CA PRO A 154 -8.17 -7.38 2.55
C PRO A 154 -9.04 -7.96 1.44
N ASN A 155 -10.20 -7.36 1.19
CA ASN A 155 -11.16 -7.87 0.20
C ASN A 155 -11.15 -7.09 -1.12
N SER A 156 -10.36 -6.03 -1.23
CA SER A 156 -10.27 -5.23 -2.46
C SER A 156 -9.00 -5.50 -3.27
N ILE A 157 -7.84 -5.21 -2.72
CA ILE A 157 -6.55 -5.34 -3.39
C ILE A 157 -5.51 -6.15 -2.59
N GLY A 158 -5.92 -6.77 -1.48
CA GLY A 158 -5.05 -7.44 -0.53
C GLY A 158 -4.67 -6.55 0.65
N GLU A 159 -4.39 -7.15 1.80
CA GLU A 159 -4.07 -6.44 3.04
C GLU A 159 -2.85 -5.52 2.88
N GLU A 160 -1.83 -6.01 2.21
CA GLU A 160 -0.59 -5.31 1.86
C GLU A 160 -0.56 -4.86 0.38
N GLY A 161 -1.72 -4.74 -0.27
CA GLY A 161 -1.83 -4.39 -1.67
C GLY A 161 -1.68 -5.57 -2.63
N PHE A 162 -1.84 -5.29 -3.90
CA PHE A 162 -1.74 -6.27 -4.98
C PHE A 162 -0.29 -6.68 -5.21
N LYS A 163 -0.02 -7.98 -5.20
CA LYS A 163 1.32 -8.56 -5.45
C LYS A 163 1.25 -9.59 -6.57
N ASP A 164 2.07 -9.42 -7.62
CA ASP A 164 2.07 -10.33 -8.78
C ASP A 164 3.39 -10.21 -9.57
N PRO A 165 3.86 -11.24 -10.27
CA PRO A 165 4.90 -11.10 -11.28
C PRO A 165 4.49 -10.15 -12.40
N GLY A 166 5.38 -9.21 -12.74
CA GLY A 166 5.05 -8.20 -13.74
C GLY A 166 6.17 -7.23 -14.07
N LEU A 167 5.79 -6.21 -14.79
CA LEU A 167 6.63 -5.08 -15.17
C LEU A 167 5.91 -3.78 -14.84
N GLU A 168 6.58 -2.85 -14.18
CA GLU A 168 6.16 -1.46 -14.02
C GLU A 168 7.14 -0.50 -14.68
N ALA A 169 6.59 0.59 -15.21
CA ALA A 169 7.35 1.75 -15.67
C ALA A 169 6.82 3.00 -14.97
N ALA A 170 7.65 3.62 -14.16
CA ALA A 170 7.35 4.89 -13.52
C ALA A 170 8.05 6.02 -14.30
N TRP A 171 7.29 7.02 -14.70
CA TRP A 171 7.77 8.18 -15.44
C TRP A 171 7.57 9.46 -14.65
N LEU A 172 8.70 10.11 -14.33
CA LEU A 172 8.69 11.45 -13.77
C LEU A 172 8.33 12.45 -14.87
N THR A 173 7.15 13.03 -14.79
CA THR A 173 6.62 13.93 -15.83
C THR A 173 7.33 15.29 -15.79
N PRO A 174 7.44 16.00 -16.92
CA PRO A 174 8.09 17.31 -16.98
C PRO A 174 7.18 18.45 -16.51
N LEU A 175 6.37 18.22 -15.48
CA LEU A 175 5.52 19.25 -14.89
C LEU A 175 6.31 20.13 -13.91
N PRO A 176 5.87 21.37 -13.63
CA PRO A 176 6.57 22.28 -12.70
C PRO A 176 6.44 21.88 -11.22
N TRP A 177 5.74 20.81 -10.92
CA TRP A 177 5.66 20.15 -9.59
C TRP A 177 6.04 18.67 -9.75
N TYR A 178 6.26 17.96 -8.65
CA TYR A 178 6.48 16.52 -8.70
C TYR A 178 5.22 15.81 -9.14
N ALA A 179 5.27 15.17 -10.29
CA ALA A 179 4.19 14.32 -10.78
C ALA A 179 4.80 13.08 -11.45
N GLU A 180 4.35 11.91 -11.01
CA GLU A 180 4.81 10.60 -11.47
C GLU A 180 3.64 9.81 -12.02
N LEU A 181 3.80 9.27 -13.21
CA LEU A 181 2.86 8.34 -13.83
C LEU A 181 3.48 6.96 -13.86
N THR A 182 2.87 6.01 -13.17
CA THR A 182 3.27 4.59 -13.21
C THR A 182 2.26 3.80 -14.03
N GLY A 183 2.76 3.00 -14.95
CA GLY A 183 2.00 1.98 -15.68
C GLY A 183 2.58 0.61 -15.42
N GLY A 184 1.72 -0.38 -15.15
CA GLY A 184 2.13 -1.75 -14.87
C GLY A 184 1.34 -2.78 -15.68
N MET A 185 1.99 -3.92 -15.94
CA MET A 185 1.38 -5.08 -16.57
C MET A 185 1.86 -6.34 -15.83
N TYR A 186 0.91 -7.23 -15.50
CA TYR A 186 1.14 -8.36 -14.62
C TYR A 186 0.72 -9.67 -15.23
N GLN A 187 1.16 -10.77 -14.60
CA GLN A 187 0.95 -12.12 -15.15
C GLN A 187 -0.45 -12.66 -14.88
N SER A 188 -1.17 -12.13 -13.88
CA SER A 188 -2.48 -12.69 -13.51
C SER A 188 -2.38 -13.98 -12.68
N LEU A 189 -2.08 -13.84 -11.40
CA LEU A 189 -2.14 -14.96 -10.46
C LEU A 189 -3.59 -15.34 -10.14
N PRO A 190 -3.87 -16.61 -9.82
CA PRO A 190 -5.18 -17.06 -9.36
C PRO A 190 -5.65 -16.29 -8.12
N LEU A 191 -6.96 -16.27 -7.88
CA LEU A 191 -7.56 -15.78 -6.65
C LEU A 191 -6.85 -16.35 -5.41
N GLY A 192 -6.52 -15.46 -4.48
CA GLY A 192 -5.87 -15.80 -3.23
C GLY A 192 -5.81 -14.59 -2.31
N PRO A 193 -5.22 -14.72 -1.11
CA PRO A 193 -5.09 -13.62 -0.16
C PRO A 193 -4.40 -12.38 -0.75
N ASP A 194 -3.42 -12.60 -1.63
CA ASP A 194 -2.67 -11.54 -2.32
C ASP A 194 -3.37 -11.01 -3.57
N ASN A 195 -4.40 -11.71 -4.06
CA ASN A 195 -5.18 -11.31 -5.23
C ASN A 195 -6.68 -11.53 -4.99
N PRO A 196 -7.34 -10.67 -4.21
CA PRO A 196 -8.77 -10.78 -3.94
C PRO A 196 -9.64 -10.29 -5.11
N LEU A 197 -9.04 -9.81 -6.21
CA LEU A 197 -9.74 -9.18 -7.32
C LEU A 197 -10.21 -10.15 -8.41
N ASP A 198 -9.98 -11.43 -8.36
CA ASP A 198 -10.18 -12.33 -9.50
C ASP A 198 -9.65 -11.76 -10.84
N LEU A 199 -8.34 -11.61 -10.91
CA LEU A 199 -7.65 -11.23 -12.15
C LEU A 199 -7.06 -12.44 -12.88
N GLY A 200 -7.37 -13.66 -12.40
CA GLY A 200 -6.77 -14.93 -12.80
C GLY A 200 -7.38 -15.55 -14.05
N SER A 201 -7.42 -14.84 -15.18
CA SER A 201 -7.77 -15.45 -16.47
C SER A 201 -6.70 -16.46 -16.91
N THR A 202 -7.11 -17.66 -17.34
CA THR A 202 -6.20 -18.66 -17.93
C THR A 202 -5.79 -18.31 -19.37
N ALA A 203 -6.35 -17.25 -19.95
CA ALA A 203 -6.02 -16.79 -21.29
C ALA A 203 -4.79 -15.87 -21.27
N HIS A 204 -3.74 -16.23 -21.99
CA HIS A 204 -2.48 -15.49 -22.09
C HIS A 204 -2.61 -14.09 -22.72
N ASP A 205 -3.78 -13.74 -23.24
CA ASP A 205 -4.10 -12.46 -23.88
C ASP A 205 -4.71 -11.41 -22.93
N ASN A 206 -4.84 -11.73 -21.65
CA ASN A 206 -5.46 -10.87 -20.64
C ASN A 206 -4.56 -10.64 -19.46
N LEU A 207 -3.53 -9.84 -19.66
CA LEU A 207 -2.66 -9.41 -18.58
C LEU A 207 -3.34 -8.28 -17.78
N PRO A 208 -3.39 -8.35 -16.45
CA PRO A 208 -3.84 -7.23 -15.63
C PRO A 208 -3.00 -5.98 -15.88
N LEU A 209 -3.67 -4.84 -15.94
CA LEU A 209 -3.06 -3.52 -16.16
C LEU A 209 -3.26 -2.66 -14.92
N LEU A 210 -2.19 -2.00 -14.50
CA LEU A 210 -2.18 -1.01 -13.43
C LEU A 210 -1.81 0.36 -13.97
N GLY A 211 -2.48 1.39 -13.49
CA GLY A 211 -2.10 2.79 -13.68
C GLY A 211 -2.15 3.51 -12.35
N HIS A 212 -1.13 4.30 -12.03
CA HIS A 212 -1.10 5.17 -10.88
C HIS A 212 -0.56 6.54 -11.27
N PHE A 213 -1.24 7.59 -10.84
CA PHE A 213 -0.80 8.97 -11.05
C PHE A 213 -0.69 9.68 -9.72
N LYS A 214 0.54 10.00 -9.33
CA LYS A 214 0.89 10.68 -8.08
C LYS A 214 1.32 12.11 -8.35
N ASN A 215 0.80 13.03 -7.55
CA ASN A 215 1.18 14.44 -7.55
C ASN A 215 1.59 14.86 -6.14
N GLN A 216 2.65 15.64 -6.03
CA GLN A 216 3.07 16.23 -4.77
C GLN A 216 3.29 17.72 -4.91
N PHE A 217 2.79 18.46 -3.96
CA PHE A 217 2.86 19.92 -3.89
C PHE A 217 3.46 20.32 -2.55
N ASP A 218 4.49 21.17 -2.58
CA ASP A 218 5.03 21.80 -1.39
C ASP A 218 4.19 23.03 -1.07
N LEU A 219 3.35 22.94 -0.04
CA LEU A 219 2.47 24.05 0.37
C LEU A 219 3.26 25.12 1.12
N ASN A 220 4.28 24.72 1.84
CA ASN A 220 5.27 25.58 2.51
C ASN A 220 6.49 24.72 2.92
N ASP A 221 7.49 25.35 3.58
CA ASP A 221 8.75 24.70 3.99
C ASP A 221 8.59 23.46 4.91
N ALA A 222 7.41 23.27 5.48
CA ALA A 222 7.13 22.19 6.43
C ALA A 222 6.03 21.25 5.98
N THR A 223 5.19 21.64 5.01
CA THR A 223 3.96 20.91 4.68
C THR A 223 3.92 20.56 3.21
N THR A 224 3.74 19.28 2.94
CA THR A 224 3.49 18.74 1.60
C THR A 224 2.07 18.20 1.49
N LEU A 225 1.50 18.29 0.29
CA LEU A 225 0.26 17.66 -0.12
C LEU A 225 0.58 16.65 -1.21
N GLU A 226 0.22 15.39 -1.02
CA GLU A 226 0.27 14.36 -2.05
C GLU A 226 -1.16 13.96 -2.42
N VAL A 227 -1.42 13.80 -3.72
CA VAL A 227 -2.71 13.35 -4.27
C VAL A 227 -2.43 12.26 -5.29
N GLY A 228 -3.06 11.10 -5.11
CA GLY A 228 -2.94 9.95 -5.97
C GLY A 228 -4.27 9.48 -6.56
N ALA A 229 -4.18 8.86 -7.73
CA ALA A 229 -5.29 8.14 -8.35
C ALA A 229 -4.78 6.84 -8.96
N SER A 230 -5.49 5.74 -8.74
CA SER A 230 -5.08 4.40 -9.13
C SER A 230 -6.18 3.66 -9.87
N LEU A 231 -5.75 2.83 -10.79
CA LEU A 231 -6.59 1.89 -11.55
C LEU A 231 -5.85 0.56 -11.62
N LEU A 232 -6.54 -0.51 -11.28
CA LEU A 232 -6.10 -1.89 -11.55
C LEU A 232 -7.25 -2.64 -12.22
N GLN A 233 -6.99 -3.29 -13.33
CA GLN A 233 -8.02 -4.02 -14.04
C GLN A 233 -7.46 -5.21 -14.81
N GLY A 234 -8.25 -6.28 -14.90
CA GLY A 234 -7.92 -7.48 -15.64
C GLY A 234 -9.15 -8.34 -15.83
N LYS A 235 -9.01 -9.44 -16.56
CA LYS A 235 -10.11 -10.36 -16.81
C LYS A 235 -10.02 -11.52 -15.82
N GLY A 236 -11.13 -11.80 -15.14
CA GLY A 236 -11.25 -12.88 -14.20
C GLY A 236 -11.42 -14.25 -14.85
N ALA A 237 -11.39 -15.29 -14.02
CA ALA A 237 -11.64 -16.67 -14.44
C ALA A 237 -13.06 -16.87 -14.98
N ASP A 238 -14.02 -16.04 -14.55
CA ASP A 238 -15.40 -16.00 -15.04
C ASP A 238 -15.55 -15.35 -16.43
N GLY A 239 -14.46 -14.83 -17.00
CA GLY A 239 -14.42 -14.13 -18.27
C GLY A 239 -14.91 -12.68 -18.24
N HIS A 240 -15.27 -12.14 -17.07
CA HIS A 240 -15.63 -10.74 -16.89
C HIS A 240 -14.42 -9.85 -16.60
N GLN A 241 -14.56 -8.56 -16.86
CA GLN A 241 -13.54 -7.58 -16.50
C GLN A 241 -13.73 -7.19 -15.05
N HIS A 242 -12.75 -7.51 -14.21
CA HIS A 242 -12.68 -7.11 -12.82
C HIS A 242 -11.70 -5.94 -12.66
N GLY A 243 -11.91 -5.12 -11.62
CA GLY A 243 -10.99 -4.04 -11.36
C GLY A 243 -11.24 -3.30 -10.05
N ALA A 244 -10.24 -2.53 -9.66
CA ALA A 244 -10.29 -1.60 -8.55
C ALA A 244 -9.89 -0.20 -9.02
N TYR A 245 -10.54 0.82 -8.44
CA TYR A 245 -10.25 2.24 -8.63
C TYR A 245 -9.94 2.81 -7.26
N GLY A 246 -8.86 3.59 -7.15
CA GLY A 246 -8.43 4.20 -5.91
C GLY A 246 -8.18 5.70 -6.06
N ALA A 247 -8.39 6.43 -4.96
CA ALA A 247 -7.96 7.82 -4.83
C ALA A 247 -7.43 8.02 -3.42
N ASP A 248 -6.31 8.70 -3.30
CA ASP A 248 -5.67 8.97 -2.03
C ASP A 248 -5.22 10.44 -1.90
N VAL A 249 -5.18 10.91 -0.67
CA VAL A 249 -4.70 12.24 -0.31
C VAL A 249 -3.91 12.14 0.98
N THR A 250 -2.70 12.70 0.99
CA THR A 250 -1.86 12.77 2.18
C THR A 250 -1.35 14.21 2.38
N PHE A 251 -1.66 14.78 3.54
CA PHE A 251 -0.99 15.97 4.06
C PHE A 251 0.07 15.51 5.05
N ARG A 252 1.29 15.95 4.85
CA ARG A 252 2.41 15.66 5.75
C ARG A 252 3.05 16.98 6.20
N ASN A 253 3.13 17.17 7.51
CA ASN A 253 3.81 18.29 8.10
C ASN A 253 5.03 17.83 8.92
N VAL A 254 6.22 18.28 8.51
CA VAL A 254 7.50 17.98 9.18
C VAL A 254 8.30 19.29 9.27
N PRO A 255 8.13 20.08 10.35
CA PRO A 255 8.82 21.35 10.51
C PRO A 255 10.35 21.19 10.56
N ALA A 256 11.07 21.85 9.67
CA ALA A 256 12.52 21.73 9.50
C ALA A 256 13.32 22.06 10.78
N ARG A 257 12.86 23.02 11.60
CA ARG A 257 13.53 23.46 12.84
C ARG A 257 13.15 22.63 14.08
N SER A 258 12.08 21.85 14.03
CA SER A 258 11.61 20.97 15.10
C SER A 258 11.38 19.54 14.62
N SER A 259 12.09 19.15 13.57
CA SER A 259 11.91 17.92 12.82
C SER A 259 11.80 16.66 13.67
N ASN A 260 12.33 16.68 14.88
CA ASN A 260 12.31 15.52 15.78
C ASN A 260 11.27 15.60 16.90
N ARG A 261 10.47 16.65 16.99
CA ARG A 261 9.57 16.83 18.14
C ARG A 261 8.09 16.95 17.82
N HIS A 262 7.74 17.51 16.67
CA HIS A 262 6.35 17.75 16.31
C HIS A 262 6.21 17.61 14.80
N GLY A 263 5.41 16.71 14.39
CA GLY A 263 5.00 16.51 13.01
C GLY A 263 3.67 15.79 13.00
N TRP A 264 2.95 15.88 11.90
CA TRP A 264 1.68 15.17 11.75
C TRP A 264 1.48 14.71 10.30
N ILE A 265 0.69 13.68 10.14
CA ILE A 265 0.26 13.13 8.86
C ILE A 265 -1.26 13.00 8.91
N LEU A 266 -1.94 13.57 7.93
CA LEU A 266 -3.36 13.34 7.67
C LEU A 266 -3.47 12.62 6.33
N GLN A 267 -4.02 11.42 6.34
CA GLN A 267 -4.11 10.55 5.17
C GLN A 267 -5.51 10.01 5.00
N SER A 268 -5.98 10.00 3.78
CA SER A 268 -7.26 9.40 3.38
C SER A 268 -7.07 8.62 2.10
N GLU A 269 -7.72 7.49 2.01
CA GLU A 269 -7.78 6.67 0.80
C GLU A 269 -9.18 6.10 0.63
N TYR A 270 -9.65 6.05 -0.61
CA TYR A 270 -10.91 5.44 -1.00
C TYR A 270 -10.67 4.45 -2.13
N ILE A 271 -11.22 3.26 -2.00
CA ILE A 271 -11.11 2.17 -2.98
C ILE A 271 -12.50 1.69 -3.35
N GLN A 272 -12.73 1.44 -4.63
CA GLN A 272 -13.92 0.80 -5.16
C GLN A 272 -13.52 -0.38 -6.04
N LYS A 273 -14.04 -1.56 -5.72
CA LYS A 273 -13.88 -2.81 -6.46
C LYS A 273 -15.17 -3.17 -7.18
N GLY A 274 -15.06 -3.79 -8.35
CA GLY A 274 -16.23 -4.29 -9.08
C GLY A 274 -15.89 -5.01 -10.37
N ALA A 275 -16.93 -5.52 -11.02
CA ALA A 275 -16.82 -6.25 -12.28
C ALA A 275 -17.68 -5.63 -13.37
N THR A 276 -17.29 -5.85 -14.63
CA THR A 276 -18.06 -5.42 -15.81
C THR A 276 -18.50 -6.63 -16.60
N ALA A 277 -19.80 -6.85 -16.67
CA ALA A 277 -20.42 -7.91 -17.45
C ALA A 277 -21.37 -7.31 -18.49
N GLY A 278 -21.25 -7.72 -19.76
CA GLY A 278 -22.11 -7.24 -20.83
C GLY A 278 -22.10 -5.71 -21.03
N GLY A 279 -20.97 -5.06 -20.71
CA GLY A 279 -20.81 -3.60 -20.80
C GLY A 279 -21.36 -2.80 -19.62
N ASN A 280 -21.94 -3.47 -18.61
CA ASN A 280 -22.44 -2.83 -17.40
C ASN A 280 -21.47 -3.07 -16.24
N TYR A 281 -20.99 -1.99 -15.61
CA TYR A 281 -20.18 -2.08 -14.40
C TYR A 281 -21.08 -2.29 -13.18
N ALA A 282 -20.79 -3.33 -12.42
CA ALA A 282 -21.39 -3.61 -11.12
C ALA A 282 -20.32 -3.41 -10.01
N ARG A 283 -20.64 -2.52 -9.08
CA ARG A 283 -19.83 -2.36 -7.87
C ARG A 283 -20.06 -3.57 -6.96
N GLU A 284 -18.99 -4.19 -6.52
CA GLU A 284 -19.00 -5.30 -5.57
C GLU A 284 -18.68 -4.84 -4.16
N GLN A 285 -17.70 -3.94 -4.02
CA GLN A 285 -17.25 -3.43 -2.73
C GLN A 285 -16.74 -2.01 -2.89
N ASP A 286 -16.91 -1.18 -1.85
CA ASP A 286 -16.24 0.11 -1.76
C ASP A 286 -16.05 0.54 -0.30
N GLY A 287 -15.06 1.39 -0.07
CA GLY A 287 -14.79 1.93 1.24
C GLY A 287 -13.56 2.81 1.26
N GLY A 288 -13.25 3.27 2.45
CA GLY A 288 -12.09 4.11 2.65
C GLY A 288 -11.84 4.42 4.11
N TYR A 289 -10.78 5.14 4.35
CA TYR A 289 -10.40 5.59 5.68
C TYR A 289 -9.91 7.04 5.69
N LEU A 290 -9.96 7.64 6.86
CA LEU A 290 -9.29 8.88 7.21
C LEU A 290 -8.49 8.63 8.48
N SER A 291 -7.20 8.88 8.44
CA SER A 291 -6.29 8.72 9.58
C SER A 291 -5.53 10.01 9.86
N PHE A 292 -5.32 10.28 11.12
CA PHE A 292 -4.46 11.35 11.59
C PHE A 292 -3.42 10.77 12.55
N GLN A 293 -2.15 11.07 12.30
CA GLN A 293 -1.02 10.66 13.13
C GLN A 293 -0.27 11.90 13.58
N SER A 294 0.17 11.93 14.81
CA SER A 294 0.95 13.03 15.38
C SER A 294 2.13 12.52 16.17
N ARG A 295 3.27 13.15 15.96
CA ARG A 295 4.47 12.93 16.74
C ARG A 295 4.43 13.81 17.98
N LEU A 296 4.27 13.19 19.14
CA LEU A 296 4.18 13.89 20.44
C LEU A 296 5.56 14.27 20.99
N SER A 297 6.57 13.45 20.68
CA SER A 297 7.96 13.68 21.07
C SER A 297 8.92 12.96 20.11
N GLN A 298 10.20 12.92 20.42
CA GLN A 298 11.19 12.18 19.62
C GLN A 298 10.88 10.69 19.48
N VAL A 299 10.23 10.10 20.49
CA VAL A 299 10.01 8.65 20.60
C VAL A 299 8.53 8.26 20.74
N TRP A 300 7.60 9.22 20.76
CA TRP A 300 6.18 8.93 20.95
C TRP A 300 5.35 9.42 19.77
N TRP A 301 4.56 8.50 19.24
CA TRP A 301 3.54 8.77 18.22
C TRP A 301 2.17 8.37 18.73
N THR A 302 1.15 9.04 18.23
CA THR A 302 -0.26 8.65 18.43
C THR A 302 -1.00 8.80 17.13
N GLY A 303 -2.04 8.00 16.96
CA GLY A 303 -2.88 8.01 15.77
C GLY A 303 -4.34 7.76 16.07
N ILE A 304 -5.21 8.32 15.25
CA ILE A 304 -6.63 8.01 15.20
C ILE A 304 -7.00 7.67 13.76
N ARG A 305 -7.91 6.71 13.56
CA ARG A 305 -8.41 6.33 12.24
C ARG A 305 -9.91 6.05 12.32
N ALA A 306 -10.65 6.59 11.37
CA ALA A 306 -12.05 6.27 11.12
C ALA A 306 -12.17 5.69 9.71
N GLU A 307 -12.90 4.59 9.57
CA GLU A 307 -13.01 3.85 8.33
C GLU A 307 -14.39 3.24 8.11
N GLN A 308 -14.72 3.05 6.85
CA GLN A 308 -15.94 2.36 6.42
C GLN A 308 -15.63 1.51 5.20
N ALA A 309 -16.16 0.29 5.18
CA ALA A 309 -16.22 -0.54 3.98
C ALA A 309 -17.64 -1.10 3.82
N ARG A 310 -18.14 -1.12 2.60
CA ARG A 310 -19.45 -1.69 2.24
C ARG A 310 -19.24 -3.01 1.52
N ASP A 311 -20.15 -3.96 1.74
CA ASP A 311 -20.09 -5.30 1.17
C ASP A 311 -18.76 -6.02 1.48
N SER A 312 -18.24 -5.78 2.69
CA SER A 312 -16.96 -6.28 3.17
C SER A 312 -17.12 -7.53 4.02
N PHE A 313 -16.23 -8.49 3.85
CA PHE A 313 -16.13 -9.67 4.70
C PHE A 313 -15.07 -9.40 5.78
N THR A 314 -15.40 -9.72 7.02
CA THR A 314 -14.48 -9.62 8.16
C THR A 314 -14.62 -10.86 9.04
N ASP A 315 -13.62 -11.10 9.87
CA ASP A 315 -13.55 -12.26 10.76
C ASP A 315 -14.61 -12.29 11.86
N PHE A 316 -15.21 -11.15 12.20
CA PHE A 316 -16.24 -11.05 13.25
C PHE A 316 -17.67 -11.00 12.70
N VAL A 317 -17.87 -10.78 11.40
CA VAL A 317 -19.20 -10.69 10.78
C VAL A 317 -19.57 -12.05 10.18
N VAL A 318 -20.20 -12.86 11.01
CA VAL A 318 -20.62 -14.22 10.65
C VAL A 318 -22.12 -14.42 10.87
N ASP A 319 -22.72 -15.36 10.15
CA ASP A 319 -24.09 -15.80 10.37
C ASP A 319 -24.19 -16.77 11.56
N ASP A 320 -25.38 -17.31 11.80
CA ASP A 320 -25.68 -18.28 12.85
C ASP A 320 -24.99 -19.65 12.66
N THR A 321 -24.43 -19.92 11.48
CA THR A 321 -23.63 -21.11 11.20
C THR A 321 -22.12 -20.87 11.35
N GLY A 322 -21.72 -19.63 11.59
CA GLY A 322 -20.32 -19.20 11.65
C GLY A 322 -19.69 -18.89 10.28
N ALA A 323 -20.50 -18.83 9.21
CA ALA A 323 -20.01 -18.48 7.90
C ALA A 323 -19.89 -16.96 7.73
N PRO A 324 -18.81 -16.44 7.12
CA PRO A 324 -18.65 -15.01 6.85
C PRO A 324 -19.77 -14.48 5.95
N VAL A 325 -20.34 -13.34 6.31
CA VAL A 325 -21.36 -12.63 5.51
C VAL A 325 -20.91 -11.21 5.19
N PRO A 326 -21.25 -10.69 4.00
CA PRO A 326 -20.90 -9.32 3.65
C PRO A 326 -21.70 -8.32 4.48
N ALA A 327 -21.04 -7.25 4.89
CA ALA A 327 -21.67 -6.18 5.68
C ALA A 327 -21.06 -4.82 5.38
N THR A 328 -21.80 -3.77 5.74
CA THR A 328 -21.22 -2.44 5.90
C THR A 328 -20.56 -2.38 7.28
N VAL A 329 -19.24 -2.23 7.29
CA VAL A 329 -18.44 -2.17 8.51
C VAL A 329 -17.94 -0.75 8.73
N HIS A 330 -18.15 -0.22 9.92
CA HIS A 330 -17.52 1.01 10.42
C HIS A 330 -16.53 0.64 11.52
N ARG A 331 -15.30 1.16 11.44
CA ARG A 331 -14.29 0.97 12.48
C ARG A 331 -13.69 2.30 12.88
N GLY A 332 -13.50 2.48 14.19
CA GLY A 332 -12.71 3.55 14.77
C GLY A 332 -11.53 2.96 15.53
N SER A 333 -10.32 3.47 15.27
CA SER A 333 -9.10 3.01 15.95
C SER A 333 -8.35 4.18 16.57
N VAL A 334 -7.69 3.93 17.70
CA VAL A 334 -6.74 4.84 18.34
C VAL A 334 -5.51 4.08 18.76
N ASN A 335 -4.33 4.65 18.54
CA ASN A 335 -3.08 4.02 18.94
C ASN A 335 -2.12 4.98 19.61
N ILE A 336 -1.18 4.40 20.35
CA ILE A 336 0.03 5.05 20.85
C ILE A 336 1.21 4.13 20.56
N ALA A 337 2.30 4.69 20.05
CA ALA A 337 3.52 3.96 19.73
C ALA A 337 4.73 4.61 20.40
N TRP A 338 5.54 3.78 21.03
CA TRP A 338 6.85 4.14 21.54
C TRP A 338 7.90 3.62 20.58
N THR A 339 8.65 4.52 19.95
CA THR A 339 9.68 4.25 18.93
C THR A 339 11.03 4.77 19.41
N PRO A 340 11.72 4.04 20.32
CA PRO A 340 12.99 4.51 20.90
C PRO A 340 14.10 4.66 19.86
N SER A 341 14.02 3.91 18.76
CA SER A 341 14.96 3.94 17.64
C SER A 341 14.23 3.59 16.33
N GLU A 342 14.94 3.68 15.22
CA GLU A 342 14.46 3.18 13.92
C GLU A 342 14.41 1.63 13.84
N PHE A 343 14.98 0.95 14.83
CA PHE A 343 15.10 -0.52 14.84
C PHE A 343 14.10 -1.20 15.76
N SER A 344 13.29 -0.46 16.51
CA SER A 344 12.30 -1.08 17.38
C SER A 344 11.15 -0.16 17.72
N PHE A 345 9.96 -0.74 17.85
CA PHE A 345 8.81 -0.03 18.43
C PHE A 345 7.91 -0.97 19.24
N VAL A 346 7.15 -0.35 20.13
CA VAL A 346 6.02 -0.96 20.84
C VAL A 346 4.80 -0.11 20.54
N ARG A 347 3.73 -0.72 20.06
CA ARG A 347 2.46 -0.04 19.74
C ARG A 347 1.31 -0.69 20.47
N LEU A 348 0.45 0.12 21.06
CA LEU A 348 -0.82 -0.28 21.63
C LEU A 348 -1.94 0.36 20.81
N GLU A 349 -2.91 -0.43 20.40
CA GLU A 349 -4.06 0.03 19.62
C GLU A 349 -5.35 -0.50 20.23
N TYR A 350 -6.37 0.35 20.32
CA TYR A 350 -7.75 -0.04 20.55
C TYR A 350 -8.56 0.25 19.31
N SER A 351 -9.39 -0.71 18.90
CA SER A 351 -10.35 -0.55 17.82
C SER A 351 -11.73 -0.99 18.23
N HIS A 352 -12.74 -0.25 17.78
CA HIS A 352 -14.16 -0.57 17.89
C HIS A 352 -14.74 -0.66 16.48
N SER A 353 -15.33 -1.81 16.15
CA SER A 353 -15.96 -2.08 14.87
C SER A 353 -17.45 -2.31 15.06
N LYS A 354 -18.26 -1.82 14.10
CA LYS A 354 -19.70 -2.06 14.03
C LYS A 354 -20.09 -2.43 12.60
N ALA A 355 -20.85 -3.51 12.46
CA ALA A 355 -21.41 -3.99 11.21
C ALA A 355 -22.94 -3.84 11.18
N ASP A 356 -23.54 -3.81 10.00
CA ASP A 356 -24.99 -3.78 9.80
C ASP A 356 -25.58 -5.18 9.61
N ALA A 357 -24.75 -6.23 9.65
CA ALA A 357 -25.14 -7.64 9.53
C ALA A 357 -24.34 -8.51 10.50
N GLY A 358 -24.69 -9.81 10.56
CA GLY A 358 -24.04 -10.82 11.40
C GLY A 358 -24.68 -11.00 12.76
N VAL A 359 -24.34 -12.10 13.43
CA VAL A 359 -24.87 -12.48 14.76
C VAL A 359 -24.31 -11.56 15.85
N HIS A 360 -23.04 -11.16 15.72
CA HIS A 360 -22.35 -10.24 16.61
C HIS A 360 -21.92 -9.00 15.83
N PRO A 361 -22.78 -7.97 15.74
CA PRO A 361 -22.51 -6.83 14.86
C PRO A 361 -21.47 -5.84 15.42
N THR A 362 -20.84 -6.13 16.53
CA THR A 362 -19.80 -5.27 17.15
C THR A 362 -18.59 -6.10 17.55
N ASP A 363 -17.41 -5.51 17.40
CA ASP A 363 -16.15 -6.10 17.80
C ASP A 363 -15.23 -5.05 18.42
N ASP A 364 -14.70 -5.36 19.60
CA ASP A 364 -13.77 -4.54 20.35
C ASP A 364 -12.44 -5.27 20.46
N ARG A 365 -11.34 -4.64 20.06
CA ARG A 365 -10.00 -5.23 20.12
C ARG A 365 -9.03 -4.30 20.84
N LEU A 366 -8.27 -4.88 21.73
CA LEU A 366 -7.04 -4.28 22.26
C LEU A 366 -5.86 -5.06 21.73
N LEU A 367 -4.99 -4.38 21.02
CA LEU A 367 -3.86 -4.96 20.29
C LEU A 367 -2.54 -4.38 20.81
N LEU A 368 -1.55 -5.25 21.01
CA LEU A 368 -0.17 -4.88 21.35
C LEU A 368 0.75 -5.41 20.27
N GLN A 369 1.56 -4.55 19.66
CA GLN A 369 2.51 -4.94 18.62
C GLN A 369 3.93 -4.59 19.04
N LEU A 370 4.85 -5.52 18.82
CA LEU A 370 6.29 -5.37 19.03
C LEU A 370 7.00 -5.59 17.70
N SER A 371 7.88 -4.70 17.32
CA SER A 371 8.73 -4.84 16.13
C SER A 371 10.18 -4.67 16.47
N TYR A 372 11.02 -5.55 15.93
CA TYR A 372 12.47 -5.50 16.05
C TYR A 372 13.12 -5.69 14.69
N THR A 373 14.00 -4.76 14.32
CA THR A 373 14.74 -4.78 13.05
C THR A 373 16.23 -4.88 13.33
N ILE A 374 16.94 -5.66 12.54
CA ILE A 374 18.40 -5.72 12.54
C ILE A 374 18.95 -5.53 11.13
N GLY A 375 20.15 -4.98 11.01
CA GLY A 375 20.81 -4.78 9.73
C GLY A 375 20.25 -3.59 8.92
N TYR A 376 20.26 -3.73 7.60
CA TYR A 376 19.77 -2.70 6.70
C TYR A 376 18.23 -2.67 6.74
N HIS A 377 17.69 -1.51 7.03
CA HIS A 377 16.24 -1.28 6.97
C HIS A 377 15.94 -0.27 5.88
N PRO A 378 15.26 -0.67 4.78
CA PRO A 378 14.88 0.29 3.74
C PRO A 378 13.92 1.33 4.30
N ALA A 379 14.06 2.59 3.85
CA ALA A 379 13.13 3.64 4.22
C ALA A 379 11.73 3.30 3.62
N HIS A 380 10.72 3.29 4.47
CA HIS A 380 9.34 3.12 4.02
C HIS A 380 8.81 4.41 3.40
N ALA A 381 7.96 4.26 2.38
CA ALA A 381 7.25 5.37 1.77
C ALA A 381 6.11 5.84 2.70
N TYR A 382 6.38 6.84 3.54
CA TYR A 382 5.36 7.52 4.34
C TYR A 382 4.84 8.76 3.61
#